data_8ec690297d06c5254834a31e51f88ab9
#
_entry.id   8ec690297d06c5254834a31e51f88ab9
#
_cell.length_a   1.000
_cell.length_b   1.000
_cell.length_c   1.000
_cell.angle_alpha   90.00
_cell.angle_beta   90.00
_cell.angle_gamma   90.00
#
_symmetry.space_group_name_H-M   'P 1'
#
loop_
_entity.id
_entity.type
_entity.pdbx_description
1 polymer ?
#
loop_
_entity_poly.entity_id
_entity_poly.type
_entity_poly.pdbx_seq_one_letter_code
_entity_poly.pdbx_strand_id
1 'polypeptide(L)'
;MKKAAFLLSTLALLSACDQQSKPAPKPAPPSVQATLVPQTPPTDKWVGQWIGVEGLHLTIAKDDSIGRGHYLLTMKYGLDADDAGTFKGEANEDGISFTRPDGPQQLSAGDGEATGLKWLADRKDCLIVDTGEGYCRD
;
A
#
# COMPACT_ATOMS: atom_id res chain seq x y z
N MET A 1 -17.54 11.21 76.36
CA MET A 1 -16.62 11.85 77.30
C MET A 1 -15.52 12.56 76.52
N LYS A 2 -15.39 13.86 76.88
CA LYS A 2 -14.20 14.76 76.67
C LYS A 2 -13.80 15.03 75.18
N LYS A 3 -14.21 16.15 74.63
CA LYS A 3 -13.72 17.54 74.74
C LYS A 3 -12.20 17.64 74.43
N ALA A 4 -11.86 18.36 73.39
CA ALA A 4 -11.05 19.57 73.45
C ALA A 4 -10.93 20.22 72.10
N ALA A 5 -11.31 21.42 72.02
CA ALA A 5 -11.10 22.47 71.05
C ALA A 5 -9.67 23.05 71.20
N PHE A 6 -9.16 23.68 70.16
CA PHE A 6 -8.21 24.82 70.17
C PHE A 6 -8.01 25.22 68.68
N LEU A 7 -8.59 26.26 68.15
CA LEU A 7 -8.25 27.70 68.19
C LEU A 7 -6.96 28.04 67.39
N LEU A 8 -7.26 28.83 66.32
CA LEU A 8 -6.56 29.96 65.74
C LEU A 8 -5.09 29.79 65.32
N SER A 9 -4.80 30.03 64.06
CA SER A 9 -3.96 31.21 63.76
C SER A 9 -4.04 31.54 62.28
N THR A 10 -4.50 32.73 61.99
CA THR A 10 -4.42 33.49 60.75
C THR A 10 -2.99 33.82 60.41
N LEU A 11 -2.53 33.54 59.20
CA LEU A 11 -1.47 34.34 58.61
C LEU A 11 -1.70 34.47 57.08
N ALA A 12 -2.13 35.64 56.72
CA ALA A 12 -2.17 36.13 55.37
C ALA A 12 -0.74 36.46 54.92
N LEU A 13 -0.29 35.82 53.87
CA LEU A 13 0.85 36.28 53.08
C LEU A 13 0.40 36.41 51.63
N LEU A 14 0.23 37.67 51.27
CA LEU A 14 0.19 38.11 49.85
C LEU A 14 1.53 37.76 49.24
N SER A 15 1.52 36.86 48.28
CA SER A 15 2.63 36.69 47.37
C SER A 15 2.17 37.02 45.96
N ALA A 16 2.85 38.00 45.41
CA ALA A 16 2.70 38.62 44.12
C ALA A 16 2.45 37.68 43.01
N CYS A 17 1.47 38.02 42.15
CA CYS A 17 1.35 37.50 40.80
C CYS A 17 2.59 37.89 40.00
N ASP A 18 3.48 36.95 39.80
CA ASP A 18 4.41 37.02 38.69
C ASP A 18 3.67 36.54 37.44
N GLN A 19 3.12 37.50 36.71
CA GLN A 19 2.64 37.27 35.37
C GLN A 19 3.84 37.13 34.48
N GLN A 20 4.35 35.91 34.43
CA GLN A 20 5.28 35.53 33.39
C GLN A 20 4.52 35.51 32.08
N SER A 21 4.66 36.61 31.32
CA SER A 21 4.15 36.76 29.95
C SER A 21 4.72 35.61 29.13
N LYS A 22 3.89 34.61 28.92
CA LYS A 22 4.17 33.54 27.94
C LYS A 22 4.33 34.21 26.58
N PRO A 23 5.46 34.08 25.89
CA PRO A 23 5.61 34.62 24.55
C PRO A 23 4.51 34.05 23.67
N ALA A 24 3.82 34.95 22.95
CA ALA A 24 2.84 34.53 21.96
C ALA A 24 3.46 33.48 21.02
N PRO A 25 2.78 32.37 20.71
CA PRO A 25 3.29 31.40 19.76
C PRO A 25 3.51 32.11 18.43
N LYS A 26 4.77 32.06 17.97
CA LYS A 26 5.15 32.51 16.63
C LYS A 26 4.18 31.89 15.63
N PRO A 27 3.59 32.68 14.70
CA PRO A 27 2.71 32.10 13.70
C PRO A 27 3.44 30.96 13.00
N ALA A 28 2.84 29.76 13.04
CA ALA A 28 3.35 28.63 12.29
C ALA A 28 3.36 29.04 10.80
N PRO A 29 4.42 28.70 10.04
CA PRO A 29 4.41 28.94 8.61
C PRO A 29 3.18 28.27 8.03
N PRO A 30 2.52 28.85 7.01
CA PRO A 30 1.35 28.24 6.42
C PRO A 30 1.72 26.83 5.98
N SER A 31 1.04 25.86 6.57
CA SER A 31 1.12 24.48 6.10
C SER A 31 0.67 24.53 4.65
N VAL A 32 1.60 24.36 3.73
CA VAL A 32 1.27 24.04 2.35
C VAL A 32 0.52 22.73 2.44
N GLN A 33 -0.80 22.80 2.46
CA GLN A 33 -1.62 21.65 2.17
C GLN A 33 -1.22 21.25 0.75
N ALA A 34 -0.33 20.25 0.68
CA ALA A 34 -0.10 19.57 -0.56
C ALA A 34 -1.47 19.08 -1.01
N THR A 35 -2.01 19.72 -2.03
CA THR A 35 -3.19 19.24 -2.73
C THR A 35 -2.80 17.86 -3.19
N LEU A 36 -3.35 16.82 -2.54
CA LEU A 36 -3.19 15.43 -2.96
C LEU A 36 -3.87 15.33 -4.32
N VAL A 37 -3.11 15.64 -5.37
CA VAL A 37 -3.50 15.27 -6.72
C VAL A 37 -3.64 13.75 -6.65
N PRO A 38 -4.80 13.20 -6.97
CA PRO A 38 -5.01 11.76 -6.92
C PRO A 38 -4.05 11.10 -7.91
N GLN A 39 -2.93 10.62 -7.41
CA GLN A 39 -1.91 9.99 -8.25
C GLN A 39 -2.45 8.66 -8.76
N THR A 40 -2.36 8.49 -10.07
CA THR A 40 -2.64 7.21 -10.72
C THR A 40 -1.62 6.19 -10.21
N PRO A 41 -2.04 5.02 -9.72
CA PRO A 41 -1.11 3.99 -9.29
C PRO A 41 -0.13 3.63 -10.40
N PRO A 42 1.16 3.46 -10.10
CA PRO A 42 2.15 3.05 -11.10
C PRO A 42 1.79 1.74 -11.82
N THR A 43 1.01 0.88 -11.16
CA THR A 43 0.50 -0.40 -11.65
C THR A 43 -0.57 -0.26 -12.73
N ASP A 44 -1.17 0.92 -12.91
CA ASP A 44 -2.13 1.16 -13.98
C ASP A 44 -1.54 0.96 -15.38
N LYS A 45 -0.23 1.14 -15.54
CA LYS A 45 0.50 0.84 -16.77
C LYS A 45 0.56 -0.65 -17.11
N TRP A 46 0.24 -1.51 -16.13
CA TRP A 46 0.23 -2.96 -16.32
C TRP A 46 -1.10 -3.48 -16.88
N VAL A 47 -2.12 -2.65 -16.97
CA VAL A 47 -3.39 -3.02 -17.59
C VAL A 47 -3.16 -3.49 -19.03
N GLY A 48 -3.76 -4.62 -19.38
CA GLY A 48 -3.62 -5.26 -20.68
C GLY A 48 -3.27 -6.74 -20.59
N GLN A 49 -2.79 -7.29 -21.71
CA GLN A 49 -2.44 -8.70 -21.84
C GLN A 49 -0.93 -8.91 -21.69
N TRP A 50 -0.60 -10.01 -21.03
CA TRP A 50 0.76 -10.47 -20.78
C TRP A 50 0.83 -11.96 -21.08
N ILE A 51 1.90 -12.41 -21.72
CA ILE A 51 2.05 -13.77 -22.20
C ILE A 51 3.19 -14.46 -21.44
N GLY A 52 2.89 -15.61 -20.90
CA GLY A 52 3.85 -16.52 -20.30
C GLY A 52 4.32 -17.57 -21.30
N VAL A 53 4.96 -18.61 -20.78
CA VAL A 53 5.36 -19.79 -21.58
C VAL A 53 4.22 -20.80 -21.64
N GLU A 54 4.25 -21.71 -22.61
CA GLU A 54 3.35 -22.88 -22.70
C GLU A 54 1.85 -22.57 -22.65
N GLY A 55 1.45 -21.37 -23.15
CA GLY A 55 0.06 -20.92 -23.13
C GLY A 55 -0.39 -20.29 -21.84
N LEU A 56 0.50 -20.10 -20.87
CA LEU A 56 0.23 -19.27 -19.69
C LEU A 56 0.01 -17.83 -20.09
N HIS A 57 -0.91 -17.16 -19.46
CA HIS A 57 -1.22 -15.77 -19.75
C HIS A 57 -1.82 -15.06 -18.55
N LEU A 58 -1.72 -13.73 -18.56
CA LEU A 58 -2.31 -12.85 -17.58
C LEU A 58 -2.96 -11.67 -18.30
N THR A 59 -4.19 -11.37 -17.95
CA THR A 59 -4.87 -10.13 -18.36
C THR A 59 -5.21 -9.32 -17.12
N ILE A 60 -4.77 -8.07 -17.10
CA ILE A 60 -5.03 -7.13 -16.01
C ILE A 60 -6.06 -6.12 -16.49
N ALA A 61 -7.16 -6.00 -15.79
CA ALA A 61 -8.18 -4.98 -15.98
C ALA A 61 -8.39 -4.20 -14.68
N LYS A 62 -8.78 -2.93 -14.79
CA LYS A 62 -9.16 -2.16 -13.59
C LYS A 62 -10.48 -2.68 -13.03
N ASP A 63 -10.58 -2.75 -11.71
CA ASP A 63 -11.84 -2.98 -11.02
C ASP A 63 -12.44 -1.63 -10.60
N ASP A 64 -13.07 -0.95 -11.54
CA ASP A 64 -13.68 0.37 -11.30
C ASP A 64 -14.84 0.33 -10.29
N SER A 65 -15.38 -0.87 -9.99
CA SER A 65 -16.43 -1.05 -8.99
C SER A 65 -15.91 -0.86 -7.56
N ILE A 66 -14.64 -1.12 -7.33
CA ILE A 66 -13.98 -0.94 -6.04
C ILE A 66 -13.27 0.42 -5.98
N GLY A 67 -12.57 0.80 -7.06
CA GLY A 67 -11.86 2.07 -7.15
C GLY A 67 -10.40 1.94 -7.58
N ARG A 68 -9.67 3.02 -7.42
CA ARG A 68 -8.26 3.09 -7.86
C ARG A 68 -7.39 2.07 -7.15
N GLY A 69 -6.45 1.50 -7.90
CA GLY A 69 -5.50 0.53 -7.38
C GLY A 69 -6.09 -0.85 -7.19
N HIS A 70 -7.33 -1.08 -7.64
CA HIS A 70 -7.96 -2.39 -7.64
C HIS A 70 -8.06 -2.94 -9.06
N TYR A 71 -7.76 -4.23 -9.20
CA TYR A 71 -7.65 -4.90 -10.49
C TYR A 71 -8.33 -6.25 -10.48
N LEU A 72 -8.73 -6.68 -11.68
CA LEU A 72 -9.13 -8.07 -11.96
C LEU A 72 -7.99 -8.71 -12.75
N LEU A 73 -7.44 -9.79 -12.22
CA LEU A 73 -6.35 -10.56 -12.80
C LEU A 73 -6.94 -11.86 -13.36
N THR A 74 -7.19 -11.91 -14.66
CA THR A 74 -7.60 -13.14 -15.33
C THR A 74 -6.36 -13.83 -15.84
N MET A 75 -6.08 -15.03 -15.32
CA MET A 75 -4.82 -15.70 -15.61
C MET A 75 -4.97 -17.20 -15.76
N LYS A 76 -4.07 -17.77 -16.55
CA LYS A 76 -3.70 -19.16 -16.55
C LYS A 76 -2.26 -19.26 -16.07
N TYR A 77 -2.07 -19.86 -14.91
CA TYR A 77 -0.80 -19.83 -14.17
C TYR A 77 -0.13 -21.20 -14.03
N GLY A 78 -0.78 -22.26 -14.50
CA GLY A 78 -0.27 -23.60 -14.53
C GLY A 78 -0.79 -24.37 -15.73
N LEU A 79 -0.35 -25.61 -15.89
CA LEU A 79 -0.70 -26.46 -17.04
C LEU A 79 -2.03 -27.18 -16.85
N ASP A 80 -2.45 -27.40 -15.61
CA ASP A 80 -3.70 -28.06 -15.31
C ASP A 80 -4.91 -27.18 -15.64
N ALA A 81 -6.05 -27.79 -15.89
CA ALA A 81 -7.26 -27.06 -16.24
C ALA A 81 -7.74 -26.12 -15.12
N ASP A 82 -7.48 -26.51 -13.87
CA ASP A 82 -7.89 -25.77 -12.67
C ASP A 82 -6.93 -24.63 -12.31
N ASP A 83 -5.75 -24.58 -12.98
CA ASP A 83 -4.77 -23.51 -12.80
C ASP A 83 -5.11 -22.24 -13.60
N ALA A 84 -6.37 -21.87 -13.59
CA ALA A 84 -6.87 -20.67 -14.25
C ALA A 84 -7.99 -20.01 -13.45
N GLY A 85 -8.11 -18.70 -13.55
CA GLY A 85 -9.18 -17.98 -12.86
C GLY A 85 -9.06 -16.48 -12.98
N THR A 86 -10.03 -15.80 -12.36
CA THR A 86 -10.00 -14.34 -12.20
C THR A 86 -9.92 -14.02 -10.71
N PHE A 87 -8.90 -13.27 -10.34
CA PHE A 87 -8.58 -12.92 -8.95
C PHE A 87 -8.63 -11.42 -8.78
N LYS A 88 -9.02 -10.97 -7.58
CA LYS A 88 -8.98 -9.57 -7.22
C LYS A 88 -7.58 -9.20 -6.74
N GLY A 89 -7.02 -8.12 -7.30
CA GLY A 89 -5.73 -7.59 -6.94
C GLY A 89 -5.81 -6.18 -6.39
N GLU A 90 -4.88 -5.85 -5.53
CA GLU A 90 -4.73 -4.53 -4.93
C GLU A 90 -3.30 -4.03 -5.09
N ALA A 91 -3.15 -2.79 -5.58
CA ALA A 91 -1.86 -2.15 -5.71
C ALA A 91 -1.22 -1.89 -4.34
N ASN A 92 0.08 -2.14 -4.26
CA ASN A 92 0.93 -1.80 -3.12
C ASN A 92 2.27 -1.24 -3.61
N GLU A 93 3.21 -1.00 -2.70
CA GLU A 93 4.54 -0.45 -3.04
C GLU A 93 5.35 -1.38 -3.93
N ASP A 94 5.14 -2.69 -3.84
CA ASP A 94 5.89 -3.72 -4.58
C ASP A 94 5.20 -4.15 -5.88
N GLY A 95 3.94 -3.73 -6.10
CA GLY A 95 3.18 -4.07 -7.30
C GLY A 95 1.70 -4.32 -7.03
N ILE A 96 1.21 -5.54 -7.30
CA ILE A 96 -0.18 -5.94 -7.06
C ILE A 96 -0.20 -7.21 -6.22
N SER A 97 -0.79 -7.13 -5.03
CA SER A 97 -1.07 -8.31 -4.20
C SER A 97 -2.42 -8.93 -4.58
N PHE A 98 -2.51 -10.24 -4.54
CA PHE A 98 -3.74 -10.98 -4.81
C PHE A 98 -3.70 -12.36 -4.12
N THR A 99 -4.80 -13.09 -4.15
CA THR A 99 -4.87 -14.43 -3.55
C THR A 99 -5.45 -15.42 -4.56
N ARG A 100 -4.77 -16.55 -4.71
CA ARG A 100 -5.19 -17.72 -5.49
C ARG A 100 -5.48 -18.90 -4.56
N PRO A 101 -6.00 -20.03 -5.08
CA PRO A 101 -6.20 -21.24 -4.28
C PRO A 101 -4.93 -21.77 -3.60
N ASP A 102 -3.77 -21.54 -4.19
CA ASP A 102 -2.44 -21.89 -3.68
C ASP A 102 -1.88 -20.89 -2.66
N GLY A 103 -2.60 -19.81 -2.37
CA GLY A 103 -2.24 -18.84 -1.34
C GLY A 103 -2.11 -17.39 -1.81
N PRO A 104 -1.61 -16.51 -0.91
CA PRO A 104 -1.33 -15.13 -1.24
C PRO A 104 -0.15 -15.00 -2.21
N GLN A 105 -0.28 -14.11 -3.17
CA GLN A 105 0.68 -13.88 -4.24
C GLN A 105 1.00 -12.39 -4.37
N GLN A 106 2.19 -12.11 -4.94
CA GLN A 106 2.63 -10.75 -5.27
C GLN A 106 3.06 -10.71 -6.73
N LEU A 107 2.47 -9.81 -7.50
CA LEU A 107 2.86 -9.54 -8.88
C LEU A 107 3.78 -8.33 -8.89
N SER A 108 5.00 -8.50 -9.36
CA SER A 108 6.03 -7.47 -9.39
C SER A 108 6.59 -7.24 -10.79
N ALA A 109 7.08 -6.03 -11.08
CA ALA A 109 7.73 -5.75 -12.36
C ALA A 109 9.15 -6.30 -12.40
N GLY A 110 9.55 -6.74 -13.58
CA GLY A 110 10.91 -7.21 -13.82
C GLY A 110 11.20 -7.37 -15.31
N ASP A 111 12.28 -8.03 -15.61
CA ASP A 111 12.63 -8.45 -16.96
C ASP A 111 12.50 -9.97 -17.13
N GLY A 112 12.77 -10.46 -18.33
CA GLY A 112 12.65 -11.87 -18.64
C GLY A 112 13.62 -12.76 -17.86
N GLU A 113 14.83 -12.28 -17.55
CA GLU A 113 15.79 -13.05 -16.75
C GLU A 113 15.26 -13.29 -15.34
N ALA A 114 14.63 -12.27 -14.72
CA ALA A 114 14.07 -12.37 -13.39
C ALA A 114 12.90 -13.37 -13.29
N THR A 115 12.26 -13.72 -14.42
CA THR A 115 11.23 -14.77 -14.44
C THR A 115 11.79 -16.17 -14.17
N GLY A 116 13.10 -16.38 -14.37
CA GLY A 116 13.71 -17.71 -14.35
C GLY A 116 13.34 -18.62 -15.54
N LEU A 117 12.60 -18.08 -16.52
CA LEU A 117 12.09 -18.80 -17.67
C LEU A 117 12.95 -18.51 -18.89
N LYS A 118 13.64 -19.53 -19.38
CA LYS A 118 14.60 -19.42 -20.49
C LYS A 118 13.99 -18.76 -21.74
N TRP A 119 12.74 -19.05 -22.03
CA TRP A 119 12.05 -18.53 -23.23
C TRP A 119 11.61 -17.07 -23.11
N LEU A 120 11.68 -16.51 -21.92
CA LEU A 120 11.38 -15.11 -21.66
C LEU A 120 12.64 -14.28 -21.37
N ALA A 121 13.82 -14.88 -21.27
CA ALA A 121 15.05 -14.24 -20.79
C ALA A 121 15.42 -12.94 -21.53
N ASP A 122 15.15 -12.87 -22.83
CA ASP A 122 15.45 -11.68 -23.65
C ASP A 122 14.39 -10.57 -23.56
N ARG A 123 13.26 -10.83 -22.89
CA ARG A 123 12.16 -9.86 -22.73
C ARG A 123 12.53 -8.79 -21.71
N LYS A 124 12.00 -7.58 -21.88
CA LYS A 124 12.35 -6.42 -21.03
C LYS A 124 11.17 -5.95 -20.16
N ASP A 125 9.96 -6.17 -20.61
CA ASP A 125 8.75 -5.76 -19.89
C ASP A 125 8.00 -7.00 -19.42
N CYS A 126 8.25 -7.39 -18.17
CA CYS A 126 7.67 -8.60 -17.58
C CYS A 126 7.05 -8.31 -16.21
N LEU A 127 6.09 -9.14 -15.87
CA LEU A 127 5.49 -9.23 -14.53
C LEU A 127 5.77 -10.62 -13.98
N ILE A 128 6.20 -10.69 -12.74
CA ILE A 128 6.69 -11.90 -12.09
C ILE A 128 5.85 -12.15 -10.84
N VAL A 129 5.36 -13.37 -10.69
CA VAL A 129 4.71 -13.85 -9.46
C VAL A 129 5.72 -14.60 -8.60
N ASP A 130 6.47 -15.52 -9.21
CA ASP A 130 7.53 -16.28 -8.56
C ASP A 130 8.56 -16.72 -9.61
N THR A 131 9.68 -17.26 -9.14
CA THR A 131 10.67 -17.89 -10.04
C THR A 131 10.03 -19.07 -10.77
N GLY A 132 10.02 -19.00 -12.08
CA GLY A 132 9.32 -19.96 -12.93
C GLY A 132 7.88 -19.56 -13.28
N GLU A 133 7.36 -18.48 -12.75
CA GLU A 133 6.06 -17.90 -13.11
C GLU A 133 6.19 -16.42 -13.47
N GLY A 134 6.16 -16.14 -14.75
CA GLY A 134 6.27 -14.79 -15.27
C GLY A 134 5.55 -14.62 -16.60
N TYR A 135 5.18 -13.39 -16.88
CA TYR A 135 4.41 -12.99 -18.05
C TYR A 135 5.03 -11.73 -18.63
N CYS A 136 5.27 -11.70 -19.93
CA CYS A 136 5.89 -10.56 -20.60
C CYS A 136 5.01 -10.04 -21.73
N ARG A 137 5.28 -8.82 -22.15
CA ARG A 137 4.72 -8.22 -23.34
C ARG A 137 5.83 -7.59 -24.18
N ASP A 138 5.54 -7.30 -25.45
CA ASP A 138 6.45 -6.62 -26.37
C ASP A 138 6.45 -5.10 -26.14
#